data_bd0b7cf0abd23b3745c9b3465b54fcda
#
_entry.id   bd0b7cf0abd23b3745c9b3465b54fcda
#
_cell.length_a   1.000
_cell.length_b   1.000
_cell.length_c   1.000
_cell.angle_alpha   90.00
_cell.angle_beta   90.00
_cell.angle_gamma   90.00
#
_symmetry.space_group_name_H-M   'P 1'
#
loop_
_entity.id
_entity.type
_entity.pdbx_description
1 polymer ?
#
loop_
_entity_poly.entity_id
_entity_poly.type
_entity_poly.pdbx_seq_one_letter_code
_entity_poly.pdbx_strand_id
1 'polypeptide(L)'
;MREIKFKAKRLDNREWCEGYLYEENGNTYIIENRQKESMLNRNVTHHVDPDTVCQFTGLKDCEGNDVWEGDIIKNHDFPFEKRTVTWANCQSCFIPTDEDGWQKGGCLSFLVLFKKWTVIGNKFDKEK
;
A
#
# COMPACT_ATOMS: atom_id res chain seq x y z
N MET A 1 12.90 14.06 -1.96
CA MET A 1 12.87 12.92 -2.90
C MET A 1 11.72 11.97 -2.52
N ARG A 2 10.94 11.56 -3.52
CA ARG A 2 9.84 10.64 -3.25
C ARG A 2 10.37 9.23 -2.98
N GLU A 3 9.91 8.63 -1.90
CA GLU A 3 10.26 7.26 -1.56
C GLU A 3 9.43 6.28 -2.38
N ILE A 4 10.10 5.34 -3.04
CA ILE A 4 9.43 4.30 -3.83
C ILE A 4 9.68 2.97 -3.15
N LYS A 5 8.61 2.35 -2.67
CA LYS A 5 8.68 1.02 -2.04
C LYS A 5 7.38 0.28 -2.25
N PHE A 6 7.44 -1.03 -2.08
CA PHE A 6 6.30 -1.93 -2.28
C PHE A 6 6.15 -2.84 -1.07
N LYS A 7 4.96 -3.37 -0.90
CA LYS A 7 4.73 -4.47 0.04
C LYS A 7 3.85 -5.52 -0.62
N ALA A 8 3.98 -6.75 -0.15
CA ALA A 8 3.20 -7.86 -0.66
C ALA A 8 3.16 -8.96 0.40
N LYS A 9 2.22 -9.89 0.26
CA LYS A 9 2.13 -11.02 1.16
C LYS A 9 3.03 -12.15 0.68
N ARG A 10 3.80 -12.73 1.60
CA ARG A 10 4.66 -13.87 1.32
C ARG A 10 3.81 -15.09 1.02
N LEU A 11 4.29 -15.90 0.09
CA LEU A 11 3.58 -17.12 -0.27
C LEU A 11 3.63 -18.19 0.82
N ASP A 12 4.68 -18.19 1.63
CA ASP A 12 4.87 -19.22 2.65
C ASP A 12 4.03 -19.02 3.91
N ASN A 13 3.85 -17.80 4.38
CA ASN A 13 3.17 -17.55 5.64
C ASN A 13 2.09 -16.46 5.56
N ARG A 14 1.88 -15.88 4.40
CA ARG A 14 0.90 -14.82 4.14
C ARG A 14 1.11 -13.56 4.99
N GLU A 15 2.31 -13.36 5.48
CA GLU A 15 2.66 -12.13 6.18
C GLU A 15 3.15 -11.07 5.21
N TRP A 16 2.92 -9.81 5.56
CA TRP A 16 3.39 -8.68 4.76
C TRP A 16 4.91 -8.55 4.86
N CYS A 17 5.53 -8.23 3.73
CA CYS A 17 6.94 -7.80 3.70
C CYS A 17 7.05 -6.57 2.81
N GLU A 18 8.04 -5.71 3.10
CA GLU A 18 8.25 -4.45 2.40
C GLU A 18 9.65 -4.38 1.81
N GLY A 19 9.77 -3.70 0.68
CA GLY A 19 11.06 -3.49 0.05
C GLY A 19 10.93 -3.15 -1.42
N TYR A 20 11.92 -3.59 -2.19
CA TYR A 20 11.96 -3.37 -3.63
C TYR A 20 11.27 -4.52 -4.35
N LEU A 21 10.54 -4.18 -5.40
CA LEU A 21 9.85 -5.16 -6.22
C LEU A 21 10.81 -5.72 -7.28
N TYR A 22 10.79 -7.05 -7.43
CA TYR A 22 11.62 -7.74 -8.42
C TYR A 22 10.85 -8.90 -9.04
N GLU A 23 10.95 -9.04 -10.35
CA GLU A 23 10.28 -10.12 -11.06
C GLU A 23 11.29 -10.90 -11.90
N GLU A 24 11.21 -12.23 -11.86
CA GLU A 24 12.07 -13.11 -12.65
C GLU A 24 11.36 -14.43 -12.93
N ASN A 25 11.40 -14.84 -14.19
CA ASN A 25 10.83 -16.13 -14.63
C ASN A 25 9.37 -16.35 -14.20
N GLY A 26 8.58 -15.29 -14.22
CA GLY A 26 7.16 -15.36 -13.84
C GLY A 26 6.90 -15.34 -12.34
N ASN A 27 7.94 -15.24 -11.54
CA ASN A 27 7.83 -15.15 -10.09
C ASN A 27 8.06 -13.71 -9.62
N THR A 28 7.37 -13.33 -8.56
CA THR A 28 7.45 -11.99 -7.98
C THR A 28 8.10 -12.05 -6.60
N TYR A 29 9.00 -11.12 -6.35
CA TYR A 29 9.78 -11.07 -5.11
C TYR A 29 9.77 -9.68 -4.52
N ILE A 30 9.85 -9.61 -3.19
CA ILE A 30 10.17 -8.36 -2.48
C ILE A 30 11.55 -8.53 -1.88
N ILE A 31 12.43 -7.57 -2.15
CA ILE A 31 13.78 -7.56 -1.61
C ILE A 31 13.83 -6.59 -0.45
N GLU A 32 13.94 -7.13 0.76
CA GLU A 32 14.01 -6.35 1.99
C GLU A 32 15.46 -6.01 2.30
N ASN A 33 15.76 -4.74 2.45
CA ASN A 33 17.10 -4.28 2.79
C ASN A 33 17.26 -4.22 4.31
N ARG A 34 18.05 -5.14 4.87
CA ARG A 34 18.33 -5.20 6.32
C ARG A 34 19.69 -4.65 6.68
N GLN A 35 20.26 -3.86 5.80
CA GLN A 35 21.60 -3.31 5.99
C GLN A 35 21.76 -2.50 7.28
N LYS A 36 20.67 -1.91 7.76
CA LYS A 36 20.69 -1.08 8.97
C LYS A 36 20.82 -1.89 10.26
N GLU A 37 20.50 -3.17 10.21
CA GLU A 37 20.47 -4.03 11.39
C GLU A 37 21.73 -4.84 11.57
N SER A 38 22.63 -4.81 10.59
CA SER A 38 23.83 -5.63 10.59
C SER A 38 24.96 -4.89 9.89
N MET A 39 26.17 -5.11 10.35
CA MET A 39 27.35 -4.61 9.67
C MET A 39 27.60 -5.38 8.37
N LEU A 40 26.95 -6.50 8.18
CA LEU A 40 26.99 -7.26 6.94
C LEU A 40 25.84 -6.80 6.05
N ASN A 41 26.15 -6.52 4.79
CA ASN A 41 25.16 -6.12 3.81
C ASN A 41 24.28 -7.33 3.49
N ARG A 42 23.07 -7.36 4.05
CA ARG A 42 22.14 -8.47 3.85
C ARG A 42 20.82 -7.99 3.32
N ASN A 43 20.56 -8.33 2.07
CA ASN A 43 19.25 -8.21 1.49
C ASN A 43 18.56 -9.57 1.60
N VAL A 44 17.32 -9.57 2.05
CA VAL A 44 16.53 -10.80 2.14
C VAL A 44 15.48 -10.76 1.05
N THR A 45 15.43 -11.83 0.24
CA THR A 45 14.48 -11.95 -0.85
C THR A 45 13.31 -12.81 -0.42
N HIS A 46 12.10 -12.25 -0.50
CA HIS A 46 10.86 -12.96 -0.17
C HIS A 46 10.07 -13.26 -1.43
N HIS A 47 9.68 -14.51 -1.61
CA HIS A 47 8.79 -14.90 -2.72
C HIS A 47 7.37 -14.53 -2.32
N VAL A 48 6.70 -13.70 -3.10
CA VAL A 48 5.42 -13.10 -2.73
C VAL A 48 4.32 -13.41 -3.75
N ASP A 49 3.08 -13.23 -3.29
CA ASP A 49 1.91 -13.36 -4.15
C ASP A 49 1.78 -12.09 -5.00
N PRO A 50 1.88 -12.20 -6.33
CA PRO A 50 1.84 -11.02 -7.20
C PRO A 50 0.52 -10.26 -7.11
N ASP A 51 -0.56 -10.92 -6.75
CA ASP A 51 -1.87 -10.28 -6.65
C ASP A 51 -1.99 -9.37 -5.44
N THR A 52 -1.07 -9.49 -4.48
CA THR A 52 -1.08 -8.69 -3.24
C THR A 52 -0.10 -7.53 -3.26
N VAL A 53 0.60 -7.30 -4.36
CA VAL A 53 1.59 -6.23 -4.45
C VAL A 53 0.90 -4.87 -4.33
N CYS A 54 1.37 -4.07 -3.37
CA CYS A 54 0.85 -2.73 -3.12
C CYS A 54 2.00 -1.73 -3.16
N GLN A 55 1.82 -0.65 -3.87
CA GLN A 55 2.82 0.43 -3.91
C GLN A 55 2.55 1.45 -2.81
N PHE A 56 3.61 1.95 -2.19
CA PHE A 56 3.51 3.05 -1.25
C PHE A 56 3.10 4.33 -2.01
N THR A 57 2.08 5.01 -1.51
CA THR A 57 1.56 6.22 -2.16
C THR A 57 2.43 7.44 -1.97
N GLY A 58 3.35 7.41 -1.01
CA GLY A 58 4.14 8.57 -0.61
C GLY A 58 3.44 9.45 0.40
N LEU A 59 2.24 9.06 0.84
CA LEU A 59 1.41 9.85 1.73
C LEU A 59 1.28 9.17 3.09
N LYS A 60 0.95 9.98 4.11
CA LYS A 60 0.65 9.48 5.44
C LYS A 60 -0.76 9.94 5.82
N ASP A 61 -1.43 9.13 6.64
CA ASP A 61 -2.74 9.52 7.16
C ASP A 61 -2.59 10.54 8.30
N CYS A 62 -3.70 10.95 8.89
CA CYS A 62 -3.67 11.97 9.94
C CYS A 62 -2.98 11.51 11.23
N GLU A 63 -2.78 10.20 11.40
CA GLU A 63 -2.08 9.63 12.55
C GLU A 63 -0.62 9.31 12.25
N GLY A 64 -0.15 9.62 11.04
CA GLY A 64 1.24 9.39 10.65
C GLY A 64 1.52 8.01 10.09
N ASN A 65 0.49 7.21 9.81
CA ASN A 65 0.66 5.90 9.21
C ASN A 65 0.84 6.00 7.70
N ASP A 66 1.72 5.17 7.15
CA ASP A 66 1.92 5.10 5.71
C ASP A 66 0.64 4.63 5.01
N VAL A 67 0.33 5.25 3.88
CA VAL A 67 -0.82 4.88 3.06
C VAL A 67 -0.33 4.10 1.83
N TRP A 68 -0.88 2.90 1.64
CA TRP A 68 -0.50 1.99 0.56
C TRP A 68 -1.67 1.79 -0.39
N GLU A 69 -1.35 1.44 -1.63
CA GLU A 69 -2.36 0.99 -2.58
C GLU A 69 -3.14 -0.19 -1.99
N GLY A 70 -4.46 -0.16 -2.13
CA GLY A 70 -5.31 -1.20 -1.55
C GLY A 70 -5.72 -0.96 -0.11
N ASP A 71 -5.15 0.06 0.55
CA ASP A 71 -5.55 0.40 1.91
C ASP A 71 -6.99 0.90 1.95
N ILE A 72 -7.68 0.59 3.04
CA ILE A 72 -9.02 1.08 3.30
C ILE A 72 -8.89 2.22 4.29
N ILE A 73 -9.39 3.38 3.92
CA ILE A 73 -9.34 4.59 4.74
C ILE A 73 -10.74 4.97 5.18
N LYS A 74 -10.84 5.57 6.36
CA LYS A 74 -12.09 5.98 6.99
C LYS A 74 -12.02 7.45 7.36
N ASN A 75 -13.13 8.16 7.13
CA ASN A 75 -13.25 9.55 7.51
C ASN A 75 -13.69 9.65 8.97
N HIS A 76 -12.98 10.46 9.77
CA HIS A 76 -13.29 10.63 11.19
C HIS A 76 -14.64 11.31 11.43
N ASP A 77 -14.99 12.28 10.57
CA ASP A 77 -16.24 13.03 10.72
C ASP A 77 -17.45 12.22 10.23
N PHE A 78 -17.22 11.31 9.28
CA PHE A 78 -18.28 10.51 8.67
C PHE A 78 -17.86 9.04 8.69
N PRO A 79 -18.02 8.34 9.84
CA PRO A 79 -17.48 6.98 10.00
C PRO A 79 -18.04 5.95 9.01
N PHE A 80 -19.17 6.25 8.36
CA PHE A 80 -19.74 5.36 7.35
C PHE A 80 -19.06 5.49 6.00
N GLU A 81 -18.29 6.55 5.80
CA GLU A 81 -17.55 6.75 4.56
C GLU A 81 -16.23 6.05 4.61
N LYS A 82 -16.13 4.95 3.88
CA LYS A 82 -14.88 4.21 3.70
C LYS A 82 -14.48 4.29 2.25
N ARG A 83 -13.19 4.39 1.99
CA ARG A 83 -12.65 4.45 0.64
C ARG A 83 -11.48 3.50 0.52
N THR A 84 -11.30 2.93 -0.66
CA THR A 84 -10.15 2.09 -0.96
C THR A 84 -9.18 2.88 -1.84
N VAL A 85 -7.90 2.81 -1.53
CA VAL A 85 -6.85 3.48 -2.29
C VAL A 85 -6.59 2.66 -3.56
N THR A 86 -6.81 3.27 -4.72
CA THR A 86 -6.71 2.60 -6.02
C THR A 86 -5.82 3.43 -6.97
N TRP A 87 -5.05 2.75 -7.81
CA TRP A 87 -4.28 3.42 -8.85
C TRP A 87 -5.18 3.66 -10.07
N ALA A 88 -5.26 4.91 -10.52
CA ALA A 88 -6.01 5.29 -11.70
C ALA A 88 -5.08 5.56 -12.87
N ASN A 89 -5.01 4.63 -13.83
CA ASN A 89 -4.12 4.78 -15.00
C ASN A 89 -4.44 6.02 -15.82
N CYS A 90 -5.72 6.33 -15.99
CA CYS A 90 -6.14 7.47 -16.78
C CYS A 90 -5.77 8.82 -16.17
N GLN A 91 -5.55 8.85 -14.86
CA GLN A 91 -5.19 10.07 -14.12
C GLN A 91 -3.76 10.04 -13.61
N SER A 92 -3.09 8.92 -13.76
CA SER A 92 -1.70 8.70 -13.29
C SER A 92 -1.52 9.09 -11.83
N CYS A 93 -2.49 8.74 -10.99
CA CYS A 93 -2.43 9.01 -9.55
C CYS A 93 -3.27 8.00 -8.78
N PHE A 94 -3.07 7.97 -7.46
CA PHE A 94 -3.92 7.19 -6.57
C PHE A 94 -5.20 7.96 -6.30
N ILE A 95 -6.31 7.26 -6.29
CA ILE A 95 -7.64 7.83 -6.08
C ILE A 95 -8.38 7.05 -5.01
N PRO A 96 -9.31 7.70 -4.29
CA PRO A 96 -10.22 6.98 -3.39
C PRO A 96 -11.39 6.41 -4.19
N THR A 97 -11.74 5.15 -3.93
CA THR A 97 -12.89 4.50 -4.56
C THR A 97 -13.83 3.97 -3.49
N ASP A 98 -15.13 3.88 -3.82
CA ASP A 98 -16.11 3.28 -2.93
C ASP A 98 -16.13 1.75 -3.07
N GLU A 99 -17.09 1.09 -2.42
CA GLU A 99 -17.19 -0.38 -2.45
C GLU A 99 -17.46 -0.93 -3.85
N ASP A 100 -18.07 -0.13 -4.70
CA ASP A 100 -18.37 -0.53 -6.08
C ASP A 100 -17.24 -0.20 -7.06
N GLY A 101 -16.16 0.40 -6.58
CA GLY A 101 -15.02 0.75 -7.40
C GLY A 101 -15.12 2.11 -8.08
N TRP A 102 -16.13 2.91 -7.75
CA TRP A 102 -16.29 4.25 -8.33
C TRP A 102 -15.46 5.27 -7.58
N GLN A 103 -14.83 6.16 -8.34
CA GLN A 103 -14.03 7.23 -7.76
C GLN A 103 -14.90 8.20 -6.96
N LYS A 104 -14.46 8.52 -5.76
CA LYS A 104 -15.12 9.47 -4.85
C LYS A 104 -14.16 10.61 -4.51
N GLY A 105 -14.21 11.66 -5.28
CA GLY A 105 -13.36 12.82 -5.10
C GLY A 105 -12.18 12.85 -6.07
N GLY A 106 -11.24 13.75 -5.83
CA GLY A 106 -10.06 13.91 -6.67
C GLY A 106 -8.92 12.97 -6.30
N CYS A 107 -7.70 13.38 -6.56
CA CYS A 107 -6.52 12.59 -6.19
C CYS A 107 -6.45 12.36 -4.69
N LEU A 108 -5.88 11.22 -4.30
CA LEU A 108 -5.78 10.84 -2.89
C LEU A 108 -5.05 11.89 -2.04
N SER A 109 -4.01 12.53 -2.58
CA SER A 109 -3.26 13.55 -1.86
C SER A 109 -4.15 14.68 -1.33
N PHE A 110 -5.20 14.99 -2.06
CA PHE A 110 -6.14 16.04 -1.66
C PHE A 110 -6.93 15.64 -0.41
N LEU A 111 -7.35 14.39 -0.32
CA LEU A 111 -8.07 13.88 0.86
C LEU A 111 -7.17 13.86 2.09
N VAL A 112 -5.94 13.40 1.93
CA VAL A 112 -5.01 13.28 3.05
C VAL A 112 -4.63 14.64 3.62
N LEU A 113 -4.56 15.68 2.75
CA LEU A 113 -4.26 17.04 3.19
C LEU A 113 -5.28 17.59 4.18
N PHE A 114 -6.52 17.13 4.13
CA PHE A 114 -7.54 17.58 5.08
C PHE A 114 -7.46 16.88 6.43
N LYS A 115 -6.52 15.94 6.59
CA LYS A 115 -6.19 15.30 7.87
C LYS A 115 -7.38 14.69 8.61
N LYS A 116 -8.36 14.19 7.87
CA LYS A 116 -9.56 13.57 8.46
C LYS A 116 -9.69 12.09 8.18
N TRP A 117 -8.73 11.51 7.48
CA TRP A 117 -8.78 10.12 7.06
C TRP A 117 -7.69 9.31 7.74
N THR A 118 -8.03 8.10 8.15
CA THR A 118 -7.07 7.15 8.73
C THR A 118 -7.18 5.80 8.05
N VAL A 119 -6.05 5.11 7.97
CA VAL A 119 -6.00 3.74 7.46
C VAL A 119 -6.57 2.80 8.53
N ILE A 120 -7.54 1.97 8.14
CA ILE A 120 -8.15 0.99 9.04
C ILE A 120 -7.83 -0.45 8.63
N GLY A 121 -7.18 -0.66 7.51
CA GLY A 121 -6.82 -1.98 7.03
C GLY A 121 -6.46 -1.95 5.56
N ASN A 122 -6.27 -3.12 4.97
CA ASN A 122 -5.98 -3.28 3.56
C ASN A 122 -6.94 -4.31 2.97
N LYS A 123 -7.33 -4.15 1.71
CA LYS A 123 -8.30 -5.06 1.07
C LYS A 123 -7.84 -6.51 1.07
N PHE A 124 -6.52 -6.75 1.09
CA PHE A 124 -5.96 -8.11 1.08
C PHE A 124 -5.94 -8.75 2.48
N ASP A 125 -6.12 -7.97 3.54
CA ASP A 125 -6.17 -8.50 4.90
C ASP A 125 -7.50 -9.19 5.19
N LYS A 126 -8.51 -8.98 4.36
CA LYS A 126 -9.82 -9.62 4.50
C LYS A 126 -9.88 -10.98 3.85
N GLU A 127 -8.84 -11.38 3.16
CA GLU A 127 -8.76 -12.69 2.53
C GLU A 127 -8.50 -13.77 3.59
N LYS A 128 -9.31 -14.78 3.57
CA LYS A 128 -9.10 -15.95 4.41
C LYS A 128 -9.28 -17.20 3.62
#